data_4045103c44ff9ae7123a97adc38610a7
#
_entry.id   4045103c44ff9ae7123a97adc38610a7
#
_cell.length_a   1.000
_cell.length_b   1.000
_cell.length_c   1.000
_cell.angle_alpha   90.00
_cell.angle_beta   90.00
_cell.angle_gamma   90.00
#
_symmetry.space_group_name_H-M   'P 1'
#
loop_
_entity.id
_entity.type
_entity.pdbx_description
1 polymer ?
#
loop_
_entity_poly.entity_id
_entity_poly.type
_entity_poly.pdbx_seq_one_letter_code
_entity_poly.pdbx_strand_id
1 'polypeptide(L)'
;MITGLMLTMGSLLFITLLLLVYFSKQRFLSIRNKIYRYMLIVEVILIVSEIVATLLVGYCNNDFINLLIYRIHWSTGIVWFSLLYYYSMVFISDIKKDNLWQVMTYNKKTKVISIIFIILFLGYFIVPFEKLDPSAISYIPGPAAYSVFSFCALSVFLIIIYIFKHGKGASFRTKLSVWLMIIELFIVFGLQIAFPYVAISAIGAAVQMFFLYFNIENPDLKIIKELETVKDDIERSNRAKSDFLSNMSHEIRSPMNAIVGFSETLLNNPNFDEKSARTDISHIASAGNNLLDIVNNILDQR
;
A
#
# COMPACT_ATOMS: atom_id res chain seq x y z
N MET A 1 -0.16 36.83 10.15
CA MET A 1 -1.23 36.11 10.86
C MET A 1 -2.33 35.65 9.94
N ILE A 2 -3.06 36.53 9.24
CA ILE A 2 -4.22 36.15 8.39
C ILE A 2 -3.84 35.09 7.32
N THR A 3 -2.74 35.27 6.60
CA THR A 3 -2.29 34.30 5.58
C THR A 3 -1.95 32.92 6.14
N GLY A 4 -1.30 32.87 7.32
CA GLY A 4 -1.01 31.61 8.01
C GLY A 4 -2.29 30.90 8.45
N LEU A 5 -3.24 31.63 9.03
CA LEU A 5 -4.54 31.09 9.44
C LEU A 5 -5.37 30.59 8.25
N MET A 6 -5.36 31.31 7.12
CA MET A 6 -6.04 30.85 5.90
C MET A 6 -5.44 29.53 5.38
N LEU A 7 -4.12 29.37 5.39
CA LEU A 7 -3.45 28.14 4.98
C LEU A 7 -3.77 26.96 5.91
N THR A 8 -3.75 27.17 7.22
CA THR A 8 -4.09 26.10 8.19
C THR A 8 -5.57 25.71 8.12
N MET A 9 -6.46 26.68 7.92
CA MET A 9 -7.89 26.41 7.66
C MET A 9 -8.11 25.65 6.35
N GLY A 10 -7.39 26.01 5.28
CA GLY A 10 -7.37 25.28 4.02
C GLY A 10 -6.87 23.82 4.20
N SER A 11 -5.81 23.64 5.00
CA SER A 11 -5.28 22.31 5.33
C SER A 11 -6.29 21.48 6.12
N LEU A 12 -7.03 22.08 7.06
CA LEU A 12 -8.08 21.40 7.82
C LEU A 12 -9.22 20.95 6.91
N LEU A 13 -9.67 21.79 5.99
CA LEU A 13 -10.68 21.41 5.00
C LEU A 13 -10.20 20.25 4.14
N PHE A 14 -8.96 20.32 3.67
CA PHE A 14 -8.36 19.31 2.80
C PHE A 14 -8.24 17.95 3.49
N ILE A 15 -7.76 17.92 4.75
CA ILE A 15 -7.64 16.67 5.51
C ILE A 15 -9.02 16.12 5.91
N THR A 16 -10.01 16.99 6.16
CA THR A 16 -11.38 16.57 6.44
C THR A 16 -12.01 15.88 5.23
N LEU A 17 -11.84 16.43 4.03
CA LEU A 17 -12.27 15.80 2.79
C LEU A 17 -11.57 14.44 2.58
N LEU A 18 -10.27 14.37 2.86
CA LEU A 18 -9.52 13.11 2.78
C LEU A 18 -10.05 12.08 3.79
N LEU A 19 -10.39 12.48 5.01
CA LEU A 19 -11.01 11.62 6.01
C LEU A 19 -12.36 11.07 5.52
N LEU A 20 -13.23 11.91 4.97
CA LEU A 20 -14.51 11.48 4.41
C LEU A 20 -14.30 10.43 3.31
N VAL A 21 -13.40 10.68 2.37
CA VAL A 21 -13.05 9.72 1.31
C VAL A 21 -12.40 8.46 1.90
N TYR A 22 -11.56 8.61 2.91
CA TYR A 22 -10.90 7.48 3.55
C TYR A 22 -11.90 6.56 4.25
N PHE A 23 -12.85 7.07 4.99
CA PHE A 23 -13.84 6.28 5.75
C PHE A 23 -15.05 5.84 4.93
N SER A 24 -15.33 6.44 3.77
CA SER A 24 -16.42 6.02 2.88
C SER A 24 -16.16 4.68 2.18
N LYS A 25 -14.90 4.24 2.08
CA LYS A 25 -14.52 3.02 1.35
C LYS A 25 -14.19 1.87 2.31
N GLN A 26 -14.67 0.67 2.00
CA GLN A 26 -14.27 -0.55 2.71
C GLN A 26 -12.78 -0.83 2.51
N ARG A 27 -12.09 -1.26 3.59
CA ARG A 27 -10.65 -1.47 3.59
C ARG A 27 -10.26 -2.77 4.25
N PHE A 28 -9.23 -3.40 3.69
CA PHE A 28 -8.59 -4.54 4.33
C PHE A 28 -7.87 -4.10 5.62
N LEU A 29 -7.95 -4.93 6.67
CA LEU A 29 -7.31 -4.71 7.97
C LEU A 29 -5.79 -4.99 7.90
N SER A 30 -5.06 -4.25 7.08
CA SER A 30 -3.59 -4.34 7.03
C SER A 30 -2.95 -3.41 8.05
N ILE A 31 -1.77 -3.78 8.56
CA ILE A 31 -1.00 -2.92 9.48
C ILE A 31 -0.67 -1.57 8.84
N ARG A 32 -0.41 -1.51 7.54
CA ARG A 32 -0.17 -0.29 6.80
C ARG A 32 -1.36 0.66 6.87
N ASN A 33 -2.58 0.15 6.62
CA ASN A 33 -3.81 0.94 6.74
C ASN A 33 -4.04 1.43 8.19
N LYS A 34 -3.66 0.62 9.20
CA LYS A 34 -3.74 1.05 10.60
C LYS A 34 -2.79 2.21 10.90
N ILE A 35 -1.52 2.13 10.45
CA ILE A 35 -0.55 3.21 10.64
C ILE A 35 -1.00 4.47 9.91
N TYR A 36 -1.45 4.35 8.65
CA TYR A 36 -1.99 5.48 7.89
C TYR A 36 -3.15 6.16 8.61
N ARG A 37 -4.08 5.40 9.18
CA ARG A 37 -5.19 5.94 9.98
C ARG A 37 -4.69 6.69 11.23
N TYR A 38 -3.67 6.17 11.92
CA TYR A 38 -3.06 6.89 13.04
C TYR A 38 -2.42 8.20 12.58
N MET A 39 -1.73 8.20 11.43
CA MET A 39 -1.17 9.42 10.85
C MET A 39 -2.25 10.45 10.53
N LEU A 40 -3.38 10.04 9.94
CA LEU A 40 -4.52 10.94 9.68
C LEU A 40 -5.07 11.57 10.96
N ILE A 41 -5.22 10.81 12.04
CA ILE A 41 -5.70 11.32 13.34
C ILE A 41 -4.69 12.32 13.92
N VAL A 42 -3.41 11.97 13.91
CA VAL A 42 -2.34 12.85 14.41
C VAL A 42 -2.26 14.13 13.58
N GLU A 43 -2.46 14.06 12.26
CA GLU A 43 -2.50 15.22 11.38
C GLU A 43 -3.63 16.19 11.72
N VAL A 44 -4.83 15.68 11.99
CA VAL A 44 -5.93 16.54 12.47
C VAL A 44 -5.59 17.24 13.77
N ILE A 45 -4.98 16.53 14.73
CA ILE A 45 -4.55 17.10 16.00
C ILE A 45 -3.49 18.16 15.76
N LEU A 46 -2.55 17.92 14.86
CA LEU A 46 -1.48 18.86 14.50
C LEU A 46 -2.06 20.15 13.93
N ILE A 47 -2.96 20.07 12.94
CA ILE A 47 -3.58 21.24 12.31
C ILE A 47 -4.46 22.00 13.31
N VAL A 48 -5.27 21.31 14.10
CA VAL A 48 -6.11 21.95 15.12
C VAL A 48 -5.26 22.64 16.19
N SER A 49 -4.21 22.00 16.67
CA SER A 49 -3.30 22.61 17.65
C SER A 49 -2.56 23.83 17.08
N GLU A 50 -2.24 23.85 15.79
CA GLU A 50 -1.64 25.00 15.11
C GLU A 50 -2.63 26.17 14.98
N ILE A 51 -3.89 25.91 14.61
CA ILE A 51 -4.95 26.93 14.59
C ILE A 51 -5.14 27.53 15.98
N VAL A 52 -5.25 26.67 17.00
CA VAL A 52 -5.41 27.11 18.40
C VAL A 52 -4.20 27.93 18.86
N ALA A 53 -2.97 27.49 18.56
CA ALA A 53 -1.75 28.23 18.88
C ALA A 53 -1.75 29.61 18.20
N THR A 54 -2.10 29.68 16.91
CA THR A 54 -2.14 30.96 16.16
C THR A 54 -3.18 31.92 16.70
N LEU A 55 -4.37 31.43 17.10
CA LEU A 55 -5.43 32.26 17.67
C LEU A 55 -5.10 32.72 19.09
N LEU A 56 -4.57 31.84 19.93
CA LEU A 56 -4.34 32.16 21.36
C LEU A 56 -3.17 33.11 21.58
N VAL A 57 -2.09 33.00 20.79
CA VAL A 57 -0.96 33.95 20.86
C VAL A 57 -1.41 35.38 20.60
N GLY A 58 -2.46 35.59 19.79
CA GLY A 58 -3.02 36.92 19.53
C GLY A 58 -3.92 37.49 20.65
N TYR A 59 -4.47 36.64 21.54
CA TYR A 59 -5.52 37.02 22.48
C TYR A 59 -5.26 36.63 23.93
N CYS A 60 -4.36 35.69 24.21
CA CYS A 60 -4.11 35.18 25.56
C CYS A 60 -2.76 35.64 26.09
N ASN A 61 -2.77 36.49 27.17
CA ASN A 61 -1.56 36.99 27.85
C ASN A 61 -1.00 35.96 28.87
N ASN A 62 -1.45 34.72 28.87
CA ASN A 62 -1.00 33.70 29.80
C ASN A 62 0.13 32.85 29.19
N ASP A 63 1.36 33.14 29.61
CA ASP A 63 2.57 32.42 29.15
C ASP A 63 2.49 30.90 29.33
N PHE A 64 1.87 30.41 30.42
CA PHE A 64 1.75 28.99 30.70
C PHE A 64 0.84 28.27 29.68
N ILE A 65 -0.30 28.86 29.35
CA ILE A 65 -1.25 28.31 28.38
C ILE A 65 -0.61 28.28 27.00
N ASN A 66 0.02 29.35 26.59
CA ASN A 66 0.72 29.43 25.30
C ASN A 66 1.83 28.38 25.20
N LEU A 67 2.65 28.24 26.24
CA LEU A 67 3.69 27.21 26.30
C LEU A 67 3.12 25.81 26.19
N LEU A 68 2.03 25.50 26.89
CA LEU A 68 1.40 24.17 26.86
C LEU A 68 0.91 23.84 25.46
N ILE A 69 0.27 24.77 24.76
CA ILE A 69 -0.26 24.57 23.41
C ILE A 69 0.86 24.34 22.41
N TYR A 70 1.93 25.14 22.48
CA TYR A 70 3.10 24.91 21.63
C TYR A 70 3.77 23.58 21.91
N ARG A 71 3.82 23.12 23.15
CA ARG A 71 4.35 21.80 23.49
C ARG A 71 3.49 20.68 22.88
N ILE A 72 2.17 20.80 22.94
CA ILE A 72 1.26 19.85 22.31
C ILE A 72 1.47 19.85 20.80
N HIS A 73 1.47 21.03 20.17
CA HIS A 73 1.63 21.15 18.71
C HIS A 73 2.93 20.49 18.22
N TRP A 74 4.06 20.87 18.77
CA TRP A 74 5.35 20.34 18.35
C TRP A 74 5.54 18.86 18.68
N SER A 75 4.98 18.37 19.79
CA SER A 75 5.02 16.94 20.14
C SER A 75 4.21 16.09 19.17
N THR A 76 3.10 16.59 18.63
CA THR A 76 2.33 15.87 17.59
C THR A 76 3.14 15.71 16.32
N GLY A 77 3.97 16.69 15.94
CA GLY A 77 4.91 16.57 14.82
C GLY A 77 5.93 15.43 15.00
N ILE A 78 6.51 15.29 16.20
CA ILE A 78 7.42 14.17 16.52
C ILE A 78 6.72 12.81 16.34
N VAL A 79 5.49 12.69 16.83
CA VAL A 79 4.68 11.46 16.68
C VAL A 79 4.40 11.20 15.21
N TRP A 80 4.03 12.22 14.44
CA TRP A 80 3.72 12.10 13.01
C TRP A 80 4.92 11.58 12.20
N PHE A 81 6.12 12.16 12.40
CA PHE A 81 7.34 11.72 11.71
C PHE A 81 7.78 10.31 12.15
N SER A 82 7.54 9.95 13.41
CA SER A 82 7.77 8.57 13.88
C SER A 82 6.87 7.57 13.15
N LEU A 83 5.58 7.90 13.01
CA LEU A 83 4.62 7.07 12.27
C LEU A 83 4.98 6.99 10.77
N LEU A 84 5.45 8.08 10.17
CA LEU A 84 5.90 8.11 8.78
C LEU A 84 7.10 7.16 8.56
N TYR A 85 8.04 7.11 9.51
CA TYR A 85 9.14 6.13 9.46
C TYR A 85 8.63 4.69 9.47
N TYR A 86 7.73 4.33 10.40
CA TYR A 86 7.18 2.97 10.47
C TYR A 86 6.31 2.64 9.25
N TYR A 87 5.54 3.60 8.77
CA TYR A 87 4.75 3.45 7.54
C TYR A 87 5.66 3.13 6.35
N SER A 88 6.72 3.90 6.16
CA SER A 88 7.69 3.71 5.08
C SER A 88 8.40 2.34 5.18
N MET A 89 8.77 1.93 6.39
CA MET A 89 9.38 0.63 6.65
C MET A 89 8.44 -0.53 6.26
N VAL A 90 7.18 -0.47 6.68
CA VAL A 90 6.16 -1.48 6.34
C VAL A 90 5.91 -1.50 4.84
N PHE A 91 5.88 -0.33 4.20
CA PHE A 91 5.63 -0.22 2.76
C PHE A 91 6.79 -0.75 1.91
N ILE A 92 8.04 -0.48 2.28
CA ILE A 92 9.23 -0.92 1.53
C ILE A 92 9.42 -2.45 1.66
N SER A 93 9.18 -3.02 2.84
CA SER A 93 9.48 -4.42 3.14
C SER A 93 8.25 -5.33 3.20
N ASP A 94 7.07 -4.81 2.87
CA ASP A 94 5.76 -5.53 2.92
C ASP A 94 5.57 -6.33 4.22
N ILE A 95 5.86 -5.69 5.36
CA ILE A 95 5.81 -6.33 6.67
C ILE A 95 4.36 -6.65 7.03
N LYS A 96 4.06 -7.94 7.25
CA LYS A 96 2.74 -8.44 7.66
C LYS A 96 2.74 -8.63 9.18
N LYS A 97 2.17 -7.67 9.91
CA LYS A 97 2.00 -7.66 11.36
C LYS A 97 0.61 -7.15 11.72
N ASP A 98 0.14 -7.44 12.94
CA ASP A 98 -1.22 -7.12 13.34
C ASP A 98 -1.34 -5.74 14.00
N ASN A 99 -0.30 -5.27 14.65
CA ASN A 99 -0.32 -4.00 15.38
C ASN A 99 1.02 -3.26 15.32
N LEU A 100 0.97 -1.95 15.68
CA LEU A 100 2.13 -1.06 15.64
C LEU A 100 3.25 -1.51 16.59
N TRP A 101 2.93 -2.08 17.75
CA TRP A 101 3.94 -2.57 18.69
C TRP A 101 4.81 -3.66 18.08
N GLN A 102 4.20 -4.59 17.33
CA GLN A 102 4.95 -5.63 16.63
C GLN A 102 5.81 -5.07 15.50
N VAL A 103 5.44 -3.93 14.91
CA VAL A 103 6.27 -3.22 13.93
C VAL A 103 7.45 -2.55 14.62
N MET A 104 7.22 -1.84 15.73
CA MET A 104 8.25 -1.18 16.54
C MET A 104 9.29 -2.15 17.10
N THR A 105 8.90 -3.39 17.35
CA THR A 105 9.76 -4.45 17.88
C THR A 105 10.12 -5.51 16.84
N TYR A 106 9.90 -5.24 15.54
CA TYR A 106 10.05 -6.20 14.44
C TYR A 106 11.40 -6.92 14.42
N ASN A 107 12.50 -6.20 14.66
CA ASN A 107 13.82 -6.74 14.81
C ASN A 107 14.65 -5.90 15.81
N LYS A 108 15.84 -6.39 16.19
CA LYS A 108 16.72 -5.72 17.16
C LYS A 108 17.00 -4.24 16.79
N LYS A 109 17.25 -3.95 15.50
CA LYS A 109 17.54 -2.57 15.02
C LYS A 109 16.31 -1.67 15.12
N THR A 110 15.15 -2.14 14.69
CA THR A 110 13.89 -1.38 14.78
C THR A 110 13.53 -1.10 16.24
N LYS A 111 13.72 -2.10 17.13
CA LYS A 111 13.50 -1.91 18.57
C LYS A 111 14.41 -0.81 19.15
N VAL A 112 15.69 -0.78 18.78
CA VAL A 112 16.62 0.28 19.22
C VAL A 112 16.17 1.65 18.69
N ILE A 113 15.80 1.77 17.42
CA ILE A 113 15.28 3.03 16.84
C ILE A 113 14.02 3.47 17.58
N SER A 114 13.10 2.56 17.91
CA SER A 114 11.89 2.86 18.66
C SER A 114 12.20 3.40 20.05
N ILE A 115 13.18 2.82 20.74
CA ILE A 115 13.64 3.32 22.05
C ILE A 115 14.24 4.72 21.92
N ILE A 116 15.07 4.97 20.89
CA ILE A 116 15.64 6.29 20.62
C ILE A 116 14.52 7.31 20.36
N PHE A 117 13.51 6.99 19.57
CA PHE A 117 12.37 7.87 19.31
C PHE A 117 11.60 8.21 20.59
N ILE A 118 11.38 7.25 21.47
CA ILE A 118 10.73 7.46 22.77
C ILE A 118 11.59 8.37 23.66
N ILE A 119 12.90 8.14 23.73
CA ILE A 119 13.82 8.96 24.52
C ILE A 119 13.83 10.41 23.99
N LEU A 120 13.91 10.62 22.69
CA LEU A 120 13.89 11.94 22.07
C LEU A 120 12.54 12.64 22.28
N PHE A 121 11.43 11.91 22.19
CA PHE A 121 10.09 12.43 22.49
C PHE A 121 9.98 12.89 23.96
N LEU A 122 10.44 12.08 24.92
CA LEU A 122 10.42 12.45 26.32
C LEU A 122 11.40 13.60 26.61
N GLY A 123 12.58 13.57 26.00
CA GLY A 123 13.59 14.62 26.09
C GLY A 123 13.10 15.98 25.59
N TYR A 124 12.24 15.99 24.58
CA TYR A 124 11.64 17.23 24.07
C TYR A 124 10.91 18.03 25.17
N PHE A 125 10.26 17.37 26.14
CA PHE A 125 9.55 18.05 27.22
C PHE A 125 10.46 18.76 28.24
N ILE A 126 11.76 18.43 28.25
CA ILE A 126 12.77 19.04 29.13
C ILE A 126 13.42 20.25 28.44
N VAL A 127 13.44 20.32 27.11
CA VAL A 127 14.08 21.38 26.35
C VAL A 127 13.34 22.72 26.59
N PRO A 128 14.06 23.81 26.95
CA PRO A 128 13.43 25.12 27.20
C PRO A 128 12.87 25.72 25.90
N PHE A 129 11.72 26.37 26.02
CA PHE A 129 11.22 27.30 25.02
C PHE A 129 11.78 28.69 25.29
N GLU A 130 12.25 29.36 24.24
CA GLU A 130 12.56 30.80 24.34
C GLU A 130 11.24 31.58 24.31
N LYS A 131 11.16 32.64 25.16
CA LYS A 131 10.01 33.54 25.15
C LYS A 131 9.96 34.24 23.79
N LEU A 132 8.79 34.18 23.16
CA LEU A 132 8.50 35.00 21.99
C LEU A 132 8.57 36.47 22.35
N ASP A 133 9.22 37.27 21.50
CA ASP A 133 9.04 38.72 21.55
C ASP A 133 7.53 38.99 21.42
N PRO A 134 6.91 39.76 22.35
CA PRO A 134 5.48 40.09 22.28
C PRO A 134 5.05 40.74 20.96
N SER A 135 6.00 41.31 20.21
CA SER A 135 5.79 41.91 18.90
C SER A 135 5.85 40.90 17.74
N ALA A 136 6.41 39.69 17.96
CA ALA A 136 6.56 38.63 16.94
C ALA A 136 5.39 37.65 17.04
N ILE A 137 4.45 37.75 16.13
CA ILE A 137 3.25 36.90 16.02
C ILE A 137 3.59 35.48 15.52
N SER A 138 4.84 35.04 15.54
CA SER A 138 5.22 33.76 14.94
C SER A 138 6.48 33.15 15.54
N TYR A 139 6.57 31.87 15.41
CA TYR A 139 7.63 30.95 15.83
C TYR A 139 9.03 31.59 15.85
N ILE A 140 9.55 31.84 17.02
CA ILE A 140 10.99 32.16 17.16
C ILE A 140 11.70 30.78 17.12
N PRO A 141 12.71 30.63 16.27
CA PRO A 141 13.57 29.46 16.34
C PRO A 141 14.26 29.45 17.71
N GLY A 142 13.92 28.44 18.52
CA GLY A 142 14.50 28.22 19.83
C GLY A 142 14.93 26.79 20.01
N PRO A 143 15.60 26.42 21.12
CA PRO A 143 16.12 25.07 21.35
C PRO A 143 15.05 23.97 21.16
N ALA A 144 13.80 24.24 21.58
CA ALA A 144 12.70 23.29 21.40
C ALA A 144 12.32 23.07 19.92
N ALA A 145 12.22 24.12 19.11
CA ALA A 145 11.96 24.03 17.69
C ALA A 145 13.11 23.31 16.96
N TYR A 146 14.36 23.66 17.26
CA TYR A 146 15.53 22.98 16.67
C TYR A 146 15.57 21.49 17.02
N SER A 147 15.15 21.10 18.23
CA SER A 147 15.09 19.70 18.61
C SER A 147 14.07 18.91 17.76
N VAL A 148 12.91 19.51 17.45
CA VAL A 148 11.90 18.90 16.58
C VAL A 148 12.38 18.82 15.12
N PHE A 149 12.97 19.90 14.58
CA PHE A 149 13.53 19.87 13.24
C PHE A 149 14.66 18.81 13.09
N SER A 150 15.51 18.69 14.11
CA SER A 150 16.55 17.66 14.14
C SER A 150 15.94 16.26 14.18
N PHE A 151 14.84 16.06 14.91
CA PHE A 151 14.11 14.80 14.93
C PHE A 151 13.47 14.47 13.57
N CYS A 152 12.87 15.45 12.91
CA CYS A 152 12.33 15.30 11.56
C CYS A 152 13.41 14.90 10.56
N ALA A 153 14.55 15.61 10.58
CA ALA A 153 15.69 15.30 9.74
C ALA A 153 16.25 13.88 9.99
N LEU A 154 16.36 13.47 11.26
CA LEU A 154 16.76 12.12 11.65
C LEU A 154 15.79 11.07 11.11
N SER A 155 14.48 11.31 11.22
CA SER A 155 13.46 10.39 10.75
C SER A 155 13.54 10.18 9.22
N VAL A 156 13.68 11.27 8.46
CA VAL A 156 13.86 11.23 7.00
C VAL A 156 15.16 10.53 6.63
N PHE A 157 16.26 10.81 7.33
CA PHE A 157 17.55 10.14 7.12
C PHE A 157 17.46 8.63 7.35
N LEU A 158 16.74 8.20 8.40
CA LEU A 158 16.49 6.77 8.65
C LEU A 158 15.65 6.12 7.54
N ILE A 159 14.66 6.82 6.98
CA ILE A 159 13.89 6.34 5.82
C ILE A 159 14.81 6.16 4.61
N ILE A 160 15.69 7.11 4.33
CA ILE A 160 16.67 7.03 3.24
C ILE A 160 17.60 5.82 3.43
N ILE A 161 18.17 5.64 4.62
CA ILE A 161 19.00 4.46 4.92
C ILE A 161 18.19 3.17 4.73
N TYR A 162 16.93 3.16 5.17
CA TYR A 162 16.09 1.98 5.08
C TYR A 162 15.81 1.58 3.63
N ILE A 163 15.49 2.55 2.74
CA ILE A 163 15.25 2.26 1.32
C ILE A 163 16.52 1.75 0.61
N PHE A 164 17.70 2.31 0.93
CA PHE A 164 18.95 1.81 0.37
C PHE A 164 19.28 0.39 0.80
N LYS A 165 19.02 0.03 2.07
CA LYS A 165 19.33 -1.31 2.61
C LYS A 165 18.32 -2.38 2.21
N HIS A 166 17.04 -2.06 2.19
CA HIS A 166 15.95 -3.03 2.04
C HIS A 166 15.17 -2.87 0.73
N GLY A 167 15.37 -1.77 0.01
CA GLY A 167 14.66 -1.47 -1.23
C GLY A 167 15.09 -2.31 -2.44
N LYS A 168 16.14 -3.17 -2.35
CA LYS A 168 16.58 -3.98 -3.50
C LYS A 168 15.46 -4.90 -4.01
N GLY A 169 14.67 -5.50 -3.11
CA GLY A 169 13.52 -6.35 -3.44
C GLY A 169 12.21 -5.60 -3.72
N ALA A 170 12.15 -4.30 -3.46
CA ALA A 170 10.94 -3.51 -3.66
C ALA A 170 10.74 -3.17 -5.15
N SER A 171 9.46 -3.10 -5.58
CA SER A 171 9.11 -2.73 -6.95
C SER A 171 9.58 -1.31 -7.29
N PHE A 172 9.78 -1.02 -8.59
CA PHE A 172 10.12 0.32 -9.05
C PHE A 172 9.10 1.36 -8.57
N ARG A 173 7.80 1.04 -8.64
CA ARG A 173 6.72 1.91 -8.18
C ARG A 173 6.82 2.23 -6.69
N THR A 174 7.13 1.23 -5.84
CA THR A 174 7.35 1.42 -4.40
C THR A 174 8.52 2.39 -4.13
N LYS A 175 9.65 2.19 -4.82
CA LYS A 175 10.83 3.06 -4.68
C LYS A 175 10.52 4.49 -5.10
N LEU A 176 9.88 4.65 -6.26
CA LEU A 176 9.49 5.96 -6.78
C LEU A 176 8.56 6.70 -5.80
N SER A 177 7.54 6.02 -5.26
CA SER A 177 6.62 6.63 -4.28
C SER A 177 7.33 7.11 -3.02
N VAL A 178 8.29 6.34 -2.49
CA VAL A 178 9.06 6.77 -1.30
C VAL A 178 9.99 7.93 -1.63
N TRP A 179 10.64 7.95 -2.82
CA TRP A 179 11.47 9.07 -3.23
C TRP A 179 10.67 10.35 -3.45
N LEU A 180 9.49 10.27 -4.08
CA LEU A 180 8.60 11.42 -4.25
C LEU A 180 8.14 11.98 -2.89
N MET A 181 7.82 11.10 -1.94
CA MET A 181 7.51 11.47 -0.56
C MET A 181 8.67 12.23 0.12
N ILE A 182 9.90 11.77 -0.04
CA ILE A 182 11.09 12.42 0.52
C ILE A 182 11.34 13.78 -0.15
N ILE A 183 11.21 13.86 -1.47
CA ILE A 183 11.38 15.11 -2.23
C ILE A 183 10.36 16.16 -1.78
N GLU A 184 9.11 15.77 -1.61
CA GLU A 184 8.05 16.65 -1.12
C GLU A 184 8.37 17.20 0.28
N LEU A 185 8.84 16.35 1.21
CA LEU A 185 9.27 16.78 2.55
C LEU A 185 10.43 17.80 2.47
N PHE A 186 11.41 17.61 1.57
CA PHE A 186 12.49 18.58 1.40
C PHE A 186 11.99 19.92 0.84
N ILE A 187 11.03 19.89 -0.09
CA ILE A 187 10.42 21.12 -0.64
C ILE A 187 9.69 21.86 0.46
N VAL A 188 8.82 21.18 1.24
CA VAL A 188 8.07 21.79 2.35
C VAL A 188 9.02 22.37 3.40
N PHE A 189 10.07 21.64 3.76
CA PHE A 189 11.05 22.09 4.73
C PHE A 189 11.84 23.32 4.23
N GLY A 190 12.25 23.34 2.97
CA GLY A 190 12.91 24.48 2.33
C GLY A 190 12.01 25.70 2.26
N LEU A 191 10.74 25.53 1.92
CA LEU A 191 9.75 26.61 1.92
C LEU A 191 9.48 27.14 3.35
N GLN A 192 9.43 26.26 4.36
CA GLN A 192 9.24 26.67 5.74
C GLN A 192 10.43 27.52 6.26
N ILE A 193 11.65 27.20 5.85
CA ILE A 193 12.84 28.02 6.16
C ILE A 193 12.79 29.36 5.42
N ALA A 194 12.39 29.38 4.16
CA ALA A 194 12.32 30.60 3.36
C ALA A 194 11.19 31.55 3.83
N PHE A 195 10.10 30.99 4.34
CA PHE A 195 8.92 31.73 4.81
C PHE A 195 8.54 31.34 6.24
N PRO A 196 9.37 31.67 7.25
CA PRO A 196 9.19 31.19 8.62
C PRO A 196 7.88 31.69 9.29
N TYR A 197 7.31 32.77 8.76
CA TYR A 197 6.06 33.38 9.28
C TYR A 197 4.78 32.78 8.66
N VAL A 198 4.91 31.82 7.75
CA VAL A 198 3.78 31.16 7.09
C VAL A 198 3.75 29.71 7.54
N ALA A 199 2.58 29.23 7.96
CA ALA A 199 2.36 27.84 8.39
C ALA A 199 2.32 26.89 7.18
N ILE A 200 3.47 26.69 6.54
CA ILE A 200 3.61 25.83 5.34
C ILE A 200 3.62 24.34 5.74
N SER A 201 4.11 24.04 6.95
CA SER A 201 4.20 22.68 7.46
C SER A 201 2.86 21.94 7.49
N ALA A 202 1.77 22.62 7.90
CA ALA A 202 0.44 22.03 7.98
C ALA A 202 -0.11 21.64 6.58
N ILE A 203 0.03 22.54 5.60
CA ILE A 203 -0.41 22.21 4.23
C ILE A 203 0.47 21.14 3.58
N GLY A 204 1.78 21.19 3.87
CA GLY A 204 2.72 20.16 3.38
C GLY A 204 2.36 18.79 3.91
N ALA A 205 2.14 18.64 5.22
CA ALA A 205 1.74 17.37 5.80
C ALA A 205 0.38 16.88 5.28
N ALA A 206 -0.60 17.78 5.07
CA ALA A 206 -1.88 17.43 4.47
C ALA A 206 -1.73 16.95 3.01
N VAL A 207 -0.89 17.61 2.20
CA VAL A 207 -0.55 17.18 0.83
C VAL A 207 0.16 15.83 0.86
N GLN A 208 1.08 15.61 1.80
CA GLN A 208 1.76 14.33 2.00
C GLN A 208 0.76 13.20 2.28
N MET A 209 -0.22 13.43 3.17
CA MET A 209 -1.27 12.44 3.46
C MET A 209 -2.13 12.13 2.23
N PHE A 210 -2.45 13.13 1.43
CA PHE A 210 -3.18 12.97 0.17
C PHE A 210 -2.35 12.16 -0.85
N PHE A 211 -1.08 12.50 -1.00
CA PHE A 211 -0.15 11.76 -1.85
C PHE A 211 -0.07 10.27 -1.46
N LEU A 212 0.10 9.99 -0.16
CA LEU A 212 0.13 8.62 0.36
C LEU A 212 -1.19 7.88 0.09
N TYR A 213 -2.33 8.57 0.22
CA TYR A 213 -3.63 7.99 -0.08
C TYR A 213 -3.75 7.54 -1.53
N PHE A 214 -3.51 8.44 -2.48
CA PHE A 214 -3.72 8.17 -3.89
C PHE A 214 -2.71 7.20 -4.49
N ASN A 215 -1.45 7.28 -4.08
CA ASN A 215 -0.41 6.43 -4.65
C ASN A 215 -0.29 5.05 -3.99
N ILE A 216 -0.66 4.93 -2.71
CA ILE A 216 -0.35 3.74 -1.92
C ILE A 216 -1.60 3.10 -1.33
N GLU A 217 -2.47 3.90 -0.69
CA GLU A 217 -3.58 3.40 0.11
C GLU A 217 -4.92 3.33 -0.64
N ASN A 218 -4.99 3.81 -1.90
CA ASN A 218 -6.23 3.78 -2.67
C ASN A 218 -6.73 2.33 -2.85
N PRO A 219 -7.91 1.97 -2.28
CA PRO A 219 -8.44 0.62 -2.36
C PRO A 219 -8.81 0.24 -3.79
N ASP A 220 -9.22 1.20 -4.63
CA ASP A 220 -9.66 0.93 -6.00
C ASP A 220 -8.50 0.37 -6.83
N LEU A 221 -7.28 0.89 -6.67
CA LEU A 221 -6.09 0.37 -7.36
C LEU A 221 -5.73 -1.05 -6.90
N LYS A 222 -6.00 -1.40 -5.65
CA LYS A 222 -5.77 -2.75 -5.13
C LYS A 222 -6.80 -3.73 -5.70
N ILE A 223 -8.07 -3.34 -5.72
CA ILE A 223 -9.17 -4.14 -6.28
C ILE A 223 -8.97 -4.36 -7.78
N ILE A 224 -8.59 -3.33 -8.53
CA ILE A 224 -8.31 -3.46 -9.98
C ILE A 224 -7.20 -4.48 -10.22
N LYS A 225 -6.11 -4.41 -9.44
CA LYS A 225 -5.00 -5.36 -9.59
C LYS A 225 -5.39 -6.80 -9.24
N GLU A 226 -6.21 -7.00 -8.21
CA GLU A 226 -6.74 -8.32 -7.85
C GLU A 226 -7.68 -8.85 -8.94
N LEU A 227 -8.54 -8.00 -9.51
CA LEU A 227 -9.42 -8.35 -10.63
C LEU A 227 -8.62 -8.75 -11.88
N GLU A 228 -7.54 -8.03 -12.19
CA GLU A 228 -6.65 -8.37 -13.30
C GLU A 228 -6.02 -9.75 -13.09
N THR A 229 -5.52 -10.07 -11.90
CA THR A 229 -4.93 -11.39 -11.61
C THR A 229 -5.96 -12.51 -11.73
N VAL A 230 -7.16 -12.32 -11.17
CA VAL A 230 -8.25 -13.30 -11.25
C VAL A 230 -8.70 -13.50 -12.71
N LYS A 231 -8.78 -12.41 -13.48
CA LYS A 231 -9.10 -12.48 -14.91
C LYS A 231 -8.07 -13.32 -15.68
N ASP A 232 -6.77 -13.06 -15.46
CA ASP A 232 -5.69 -13.81 -16.12
C ASP A 232 -5.74 -15.30 -15.78
N ASP A 233 -6.05 -15.65 -14.54
CA ASP A 233 -6.18 -17.05 -14.09
C ASP A 233 -7.40 -17.73 -14.74
N ILE A 234 -8.54 -17.02 -14.83
CA ILE A 234 -9.73 -17.52 -15.53
C ILE A 234 -9.44 -17.73 -17.03
N GLU A 235 -8.76 -16.79 -17.68
CA GLU A 235 -8.40 -16.92 -19.10
C GLU A 235 -7.46 -18.10 -19.34
N ARG A 236 -6.47 -18.33 -18.47
CA ARG A 236 -5.58 -19.51 -18.55
C ARG A 236 -6.37 -20.80 -18.38
N SER A 237 -7.25 -20.86 -17.38
CA SER A 237 -8.11 -22.03 -17.15
C SER A 237 -9.02 -22.31 -18.34
N ASN A 238 -9.64 -21.28 -18.92
CA ASN A 238 -10.50 -21.43 -20.09
C ASN A 238 -9.73 -21.90 -21.34
N ARG A 239 -8.50 -21.38 -21.57
CA ARG A 239 -7.64 -21.88 -22.67
C ARG A 239 -7.29 -23.33 -22.46
N ALA A 240 -6.83 -23.71 -21.27
CA ALA A 240 -6.51 -25.11 -20.96
C ALA A 240 -7.72 -26.03 -21.15
N LYS A 241 -8.93 -25.60 -20.74
CA LYS A 241 -10.18 -26.35 -20.98
C LYS A 241 -10.52 -26.45 -22.45
N SER A 242 -10.32 -25.40 -23.24
CA SER A 242 -10.57 -25.38 -24.68
C SER A 242 -9.63 -26.32 -25.44
N ASP A 243 -8.33 -26.26 -25.11
CA ASP A 243 -7.28 -27.09 -25.68
C ASP A 243 -7.54 -28.59 -25.34
N PHE A 244 -7.92 -28.87 -24.09
CA PHE A 244 -8.30 -30.19 -23.64
C PHE A 244 -9.49 -30.75 -24.46
N LEU A 245 -10.58 -29.96 -24.59
CA LEU A 245 -11.75 -30.38 -25.37
C LEU A 245 -11.43 -30.59 -26.84
N SER A 246 -10.57 -29.74 -27.44
CA SER A 246 -10.13 -29.89 -28.82
C SER A 246 -9.33 -31.17 -29.01
N ASN A 247 -8.36 -31.44 -28.15
CA ASN A 247 -7.55 -32.66 -28.20
C ASN A 247 -8.40 -33.91 -28.01
N MET A 248 -9.30 -33.90 -27.00
CA MET A 248 -10.23 -35.04 -26.79
C MET A 248 -11.13 -35.28 -27.97
N SER A 249 -11.63 -34.22 -28.63
CA SER A 249 -12.44 -34.37 -29.86
C SER A 249 -11.67 -35.05 -31.00
N HIS A 250 -10.39 -34.73 -31.15
CA HIS A 250 -9.53 -35.39 -32.14
C HIS A 250 -9.23 -36.83 -31.77
N GLU A 251 -8.92 -37.12 -30.52
CA GLU A 251 -8.62 -38.45 -30.01
C GLU A 251 -9.84 -39.40 -30.11
N ILE A 252 -11.05 -38.89 -29.86
CA ILE A 252 -12.30 -39.63 -30.01
C ILE A 252 -12.64 -39.88 -31.50
N ARG A 253 -12.44 -38.86 -32.35
CA ARG A 253 -12.79 -38.96 -33.78
C ARG A 253 -12.00 -40.03 -34.52
N SER A 254 -10.72 -40.21 -34.19
CA SER A 254 -9.84 -41.17 -34.85
C SER A 254 -10.36 -42.64 -34.74
N PRO A 255 -10.57 -43.21 -33.53
CA PRO A 255 -11.10 -44.54 -33.38
C PRO A 255 -12.54 -44.67 -33.90
N MET A 256 -13.38 -43.64 -33.76
CA MET A 256 -14.73 -43.65 -34.33
C MET A 256 -14.71 -43.76 -35.85
N ASN A 257 -13.86 -43.00 -36.55
CA ASN A 257 -13.71 -43.10 -38.01
C ASN A 257 -13.20 -44.52 -38.44
N ALA A 258 -12.32 -45.12 -37.65
CA ALA A 258 -11.87 -46.51 -37.92
C ALA A 258 -13.02 -47.50 -37.75
N ILE A 259 -13.82 -47.41 -36.68
CA ILE A 259 -14.99 -48.28 -36.48
C ILE A 259 -15.96 -48.13 -37.64
N VAL A 260 -16.33 -46.90 -38.02
CA VAL A 260 -17.27 -46.64 -39.13
C VAL A 260 -16.70 -47.17 -40.46
N GLY A 261 -15.44 -46.83 -40.78
CA GLY A 261 -14.82 -47.22 -42.05
C GLY A 261 -14.69 -48.72 -42.23
N PHE A 262 -14.22 -49.45 -41.23
CA PHE A 262 -14.15 -50.92 -41.31
C PHE A 262 -15.55 -51.57 -41.33
N SER A 263 -16.54 -51.00 -40.64
CA SER A 263 -17.92 -51.47 -40.69
C SER A 263 -18.54 -51.24 -42.06
N GLU A 264 -18.31 -50.08 -42.68
CA GLU A 264 -18.77 -49.84 -44.09
C GLU A 264 -18.10 -50.79 -45.12
N THR A 265 -16.81 -51.06 -44.92
CA THR A 265 -16.07 -52.02 -45.76
C THR A 265 -16.69 -53.40 -45.67
N LEU A 266 -17.03 -53.87 -44.46
CA LEU A 266 -17.70 -55.17 -44.26
C LEU A 266 -19.10 -55.21 -44.86
N LEU A 267 -19.87 -54.14 -44.76
CA LEU A 267 -21.23 -54.03 -45.24
C LEU A 267 -21.31 -54.01 -46.80
N ASN A 268 -20.36 -53.33 -47.43
CA ASN A 268 -20.39 -53.08 -48.88
C ASN A 268 -19.48 -54.01 -49.68
N ASN A 269 -18.85 -55.03 -49.07
CA ASN A 269 -17.95 -55.97 -49.76
C ASN A 269 -18.76 -57.04 -50.53
N PRO A 270 -18.77 -56.99 -51.84
CA PRO A 270 -19.51 -57.97 -52.64
C PRO A 270 -18.88 -59.39 -52.64
N ASN A 271 -17.59 -59.47 -52.28
CA ASN A 271 -16.86 -60.75 -52.19
C ASN A 271 -16.49 -61.00 -50.73
N PHE A 272 -17.40 -61.62 -49.99
CA PHE A 272 -17.18 -61.90 -48.56
C PHE A 272 -16.10 -63.03 -48.44
N ASP A 273 -14.93 -62.63 -47.93
CA ASP A 273 -13.87 -63.57 -47.53
C ASP A 273 -13.80 -63.60 -45.99
N GLU A 274 -13.97 -64.75 -45.38
CA GLU A 274 -14.00 -64.93 -43.91
C GLU A 274 -12.71 -64.44 -43.25
N LYS A 275 -11.55 -64.60 -43.88
CA LYS A 275 -10.28 -64.18 -43.33
C LYS A 275 -10.16 -62.62 -43.30
N SER A 276 -10.59 -62.00 -44.39
CA SER A 276 -10.63 -60.49 -44.45
C SER A 276 -11.64 -59.92 -43.47
N ALA A 277 -12.82 -60.47 -43.36
CA ALA A 277 -13.87 -60.07 -42.44
C ALA A 277 -13.42 -60.20 -40.97
N ARG A 278 -12.70 -61.27 -40.62
CA ARG A 278 -12.13 -61.40 -39.26
C ARG A 278 -11.11 -60.34 -38.96
N THR A 279 -10.32 -59.92 -39.91
CA THR A 279 -9.32 -58.82 -39.75
C THR A 279 -10.02 -57.48 -39.52
N ASP A 280 -11.03 -57.13 -40.30
CA ASP A 280 -11.82 -55.93 -40.18
C ASP A 280 -12.56 -55.85 -38.83
N ILE A 281 -13.15 -56.97 -38.38
CA ILE A 281 -13.77 -57.08 -37.04
C ILE A 281 -12.73 -56.88 -35.94
N SER A 282 -11.52 -57.41 -36.10
CA SER A 282 -10.43 -57.20 -35.12
C SER A 282 -10.01 -55.70 -35.01
N HIS A 283 -9.98 -54.98 -36.15
CA HIS A 283 -9.72 -53.57 -36.17
C HIS A 283 -10.83 -52.75 -35.47
N ILE A 284 -12.10 -53.09 -35.70
CA ILE A 284 -13.25 -52.49 -35.01
C ILE A 284 -13.15 -52.72 -33.51
N ALA A 285 -12.87 -53.95 -33.06
CA ALA A 285 -12.74 -54.27 -31.64
C ALA A 285 -11.57 -53.48 -30.97
N SER A 286 -10.43 -53.39 -31.66
CA SER A 286 -9.28 -52.64 -31.19
C SER A 286 -9.59 -51.14 -31.07
N ALA A 287 -10.24 -50.53 -32.07
CA ALA A 287 -10.65 -49.13 -32.06
C ALA A 287 -11.70 -48.87 -30.96
N GLY A 288 -12.62 -49.80 -30.71
CA GLY A 288 -13.59 -49.72 -29.62
C GLY A 288 -12.94 -49.73 -28.23
N ASN A 289 -11.95 -50.63 -28.03
CA ASN A 289 -11.19 -50.65 -26.76
C ASN A 289 -10.40 -49.38 -26.56
N ASN A 290 -9.73 -48.85 -27.58
CA ASN A 290 -9.05 -47.57 -27.50
C ASN A 290 -9.98 -46.41 -27.13
N LEU A 291 -11.20 -46.40 -27.67
CA LEU A 291 -12.21 -45.40 -27.34
C LEU A 291 -12.65 -45.49 -25.86
N LEU A 292 -12.83 -46.71 -25.34
CA LEU A 292 -13.14 -46.96 -23.94
C LEU A 292 -12.02 -46.48 -23.03
N ASP A 293 -10.77 -46.71 -23.38
CA ASP A 293 -9.61 -46.23 -22.61
C ASP A 293 -9.55 -44.67 -22.56
N ILE A 294 -9.81 -44.01 -23.70
CA ILE A 294 -9.88 -42.55 -23.76
C ILE A 294 -10.99 -42.02 -22.84
N VAL A 295 -12.18 -42.60 -22.88
CA VAL A 295 -13.32 -42.21 -22.05
C VAL A 295 -13.02 -42.42 -20.57
N ASN A 296 -12.43 -43.57 -20.20
CA ASN A 296 -12.06 -43.84 -18.81
C ASN A 296 -11.01 -42.82 -18.30
N ASN A 297 -10.00 -42.53 -19.12
CA ASN A 297 -8.98 -41.50 -18.76
C ASN A 297 -9.60 -40.11 -18.55
N ILE A 298 -10.64 -39.74 -19.31
CA ILE A 298 -11.38 -38.48 -19.13
C ILE A 298 -12.17 -38.49 -17.81
N LEU A 299 -12.76 -39.63 -17.42
CA LEU A 299 -13.55 -39.76 -16.20
C LEU A 299 -12.68 -39.78 -14.93
N ASP A 300 -11.48 -40.34 -15.01
CA ASP A 300 -10.54 -40.48 -13.91
C ASP A 300 -9.80 -39.16 -13.60
N GLN A 301 -9.81 -38.17 -14.50
CA GLN A 301 -9.23 -36.83 -14.31
C GLN A 301 -10.17 -35.84 -13.56
N ARG A 302 -11.22 -36.35 -12.92
CA ARG A 302 -12.11 -35.51 -12.06
C ARG A 302 -11.59 -35.36 -10.65
#